data_81ca04a40a7cbd7c021e389a3da22498
#
_entry.id   81ca04a40a7cbd7c021e389a3da22498
#
_cell.length_a   1.000
_cell.length_b   1.000
_cell.length_c   1.000
_cell.angle_alpha   90.00
_cell.angle_beta   90.00
_cell.angle_gamma   90.00
#
_symmetry.space_group_name_H-M   'P 1'
#
loop_
_entity.id
_entity.type
_entity.pdbx_description
1 polymer ?
#
loop_
_entity_poly.entity_id
_entity_poly.type
_entity_poly.pdbx_seq_one_letter_code
_entity_poly.pdbx_strand_id
1 'polypeptide(L)'
;MALNGVVPSCYIHPMDECSRVNASVHEVLSALVARAGIVQGAMNIELIANKSGDIYIIDVGPRNGGNYLPRFFSYISGDDIVEATLRIAVGDPSGLKHFEQSKDGLWVQFMHYAQTSGIFNGFEFTKEYEGAHVETHLYKELGSHVEPLESISDSIGVSLLHFPSESDPGALSARLPAMCRPKIH
;
A
#
# COMPACT_ATOMS: atom_id res chain seq x y z
N MET A 1 4.57 9.11 0.07
CA MET A 1 5.60 9.98 0.71
C MET A 1 6.42 9.11 1.63
N ALA A 2 7.73 9.17 1.59
CA ALA A 2 8.58 8.40 2.50
C ALA A 2 8.94 9.25 3.74
N LEU A 3 8.82 8.69 4.93
CA LEU A 3 9.01 9.44 6.20
C LEU A 3 10.48 9.75 6.49
N ASN A 4 11.39 8.92 6.05
CA ASN A 4 12.85 9.11 6.20
C ASN A 4 13.60 8.87 4.87
N GLY A 5 12.90 8.99 3.74
CA GLY A 5 13.44 8.71 2.41
C GLY A 5 13.46 7.22 2.02
N VAL A 6 13.20 6.31 2.95
CA VAL A 6 13.28 4.85 2.75
C VAL A 6 11.95 4.14 3.04
N VAL A 7 11.23 4.57 4.10
CA VAL A 7 10.01 3.91 4.55
C VAL A 7 8.78 4.65 4.05
N PRO A 8 7.88 4.00 3.30
CA PRO A 8 6.65 4.64 2.84
C PRO A 8 5.71 4.95 4.02
N SER A 9 5.05 6.11 3.97
CA SER A 9 4.03 6.49 4.95
C SER A 9 2.63 6.00 4.56
N CYS A 10 2.37 5.90 3.27
CA CYS A 10 1.11 5.38 2.76
C CYS A 10 1.26 4.88 1.31
N TYR A 11 0.33 4.02 0.91
CA TYR A 11 0.05 3.69 -0.47
C TYR A 11 -1.36 4.19 -0.80
N ILE A 12 -1.54 4.78 -1.96
CA ILE A 12 -2.84 5.30 -2.42
C ILE A 12 -3.16 4.71 -3.79
N HIS A 13 -4.39 4.25 -3.97
CA HIS A 13 -4.89 3.67 -5.21
C HIS A 13 -6.29 4.22 -5.54
N PRO A 14 -6.58 4.52 -6.81
CA PRO A 14 -5.66 4.57 -7.93
C PRO A 14 -4.66 5.72 -7.79
N MET A 15 -3.52 5.56 -8.41
CA MET A 15 -2.60 6.67 -8.61
C MET A 15 -3.19 7.61 -9.65
N ASP A 16 -2.88 8.90 -9.56
CA ASP A 16 -3.33 9.92 -10.52
C ASP A 16 -3.20 9.39 -11.97
N GLU A 17 -4.33 9.41 -12.71
CA GLU A 17 -4.43 8.85 -14.05
C GLU A 17 -3.68 9.70 -15.10
N CYS A 18 -2.41 9.97 -14.88
CA CYS A 18 -1.56 10.39 -15.98
C CYS A 18 -1.43 9.23 -16.96
N SER A 19 -2.29 9.17 -17.96
CA SER A 19 -2.37 8.11 -18.97
C SER A 19 -1.01 7.78 -19.59
N ARG A 20 -0.12 8.77 -19.68
CA ARG A 20 1.25 8.61 -20.18
C ARG A 20 2.14 7.79 -19.23
N VAL A 21 2.10 8.06 -17.92
CA VAL A 21 2.86 7.31 -16.91
C VAL A 21 2.37 5.87 -16.88
N ASN A 22 1.06 5.65 -16.86
CA ASN A 22 0.50 4.31 -16.86
C ASN A 22 0.87 3.50 -18.10
N ALA A 23 0.87 4.11 -19.28
CA ALA A 23 1.32 3.46 -20.52
C ALA A 23 2.81 3.07 -20.43
N SER A 24 3.67 3.97 -19.96
CA SER A 24 5.10 3.71 -19.79
C SER A 24 5.36 2.61 -18.74
N VAL A 25 4.63 2.60 -17.64
CA VAL A 25 4.70 1.53 -16.62
C VAL A 25 4.33 0.19 -17.26
N HIS A 26 3.21 0.13 -17.97
CA HIS A 26 2.76 -1.10 -18.62
C HIS A 26 3.79 -1.63 -19.62
N GLU A 27 4.39 -0.77 -20.45
CA GLU A 27 5.43 -1.14 -21.40
C GLU A 27 6.67 -1.72 -20.70
N VAL A 28 7.18 -1.03 -19.69
CA VAL A 28 8.37 -1.47 -18.93
C VAL A 28 8.13 -2.80 -18.22
N LEU A 29 6.96 -2.97 -17.58
CA LEU A 29 6.63 -4.21 -16.90
C LEU A 29 6.41 -5.37 -17.86
N SER A 30 5.75 -5.14 -19.00
CA SER A 30 5.56 -6.15 -20.04
C SER A 30 6.90 -6.63 -20.62
N ALA A 31 7.83 -5.70 -20.86
CA ALA A 31 9.17 -6.04 -21.32
C ALA A 31 9.97 -6.83 -20.28
N LEU A 32 9.87 -6.46 -18.99
CA LEU A 32 10.50 -7.18 -17.88
C LEU A 32 10.01 -8.63 -17.82
N VAL A 33 8.69 -8.82 -17.75
CA VAL A 33 8.05 -10.14 -17.65
C VAL A 33 8.43 -11.03 -18.82
N ALA A 34 8.36 -10.48 -20.06
CA ALA A 34 8.70 -11.23 -21.26
C ALA A 34 10.18 -11.65 -21.30
N ARG A 35 11.10 -10.75 -20.92
CA ARG A 35 12.54 -11.05 -20.88
C ARG A 35 12.93 -12.01 -19.78
N ALA A 36 12.26 -11.94 -18.64
CA ALA A 36 12.48 -12.86 -17.52
C ALA A 36 11.83 -14.25 -17.72
N GLY A 37 11.02 -14.41 -18.78
CA GLY A 37 10.29 -15.66 -19.04
C GLY A 37 9.23 -15.98 -17.96
N ILE A 38 8.73 -14.97 -17.29
CA ILE A 38 7.72 -15.14 -16.24
C ILE A 38 6.37 -15.40 -16.91
N VAL A 39 5.79 -16.57 -16.63
CA VAL A 39 4.51 -16.98 -17.20
C VAL A 39 3.35 -16.64 -16.26
N GLN A 40 3.58 -16.82 -14.96
CA GLN A 40 2.57 -16.60 -13.92
C GLN A 40 3.23 -16.40 -12.56
N GLY A 41 2.49 -15.81 -11.62
CA GLY A 41 2.95 -15.60 -10.25
C GLY A 41 2.69 -14.18 -9.77
N ALA A 42 2.78 -14.00 -8.45
CA ALA A 42 2.72 -12.68 -7.85
C ALA A 42 4.07 -11.98 -7.96
N MET A 43 4.03 -10.68 -8.21
CA MET A 43 5.23 -9.83 -8.24
C MET A 43 4.95 -8.54 -7.48
N ASN A 44 5.92 -8.13 -6.67
CA ASN A 44 6.00 -6.79 -6.09
C ASN A 44 7.10 -6.04 -6.82
N ILE A 45 6.75 -4.97 -7.50
CA ILE A 45 7.71 -4.18 -8.29
C ILE A 45 7.64 -2.73 -7.81
N GLU A 46 8.80 -2.22 -7.39
CA GLU A 46 8.92 -0.81 -7.00
C GLU A 46 9.46 0.00 -8.17
N LEU A 47 8.77 1.09 -8.47
CA LEU A 47 9.06 1.97 -9.59
C LEU A 47 9.16 3.41 -9.13
N ILE A 48 9.98 4.19 -9.83
CA ILE A 48 9.97 5.65 -9.76
C ILE A 48 9.67 6.21 -11.15
N ALA A 49 8.67 7.08 -11.23
CA ALA A 49 8.44 7.93 -12.38
C ALA A 49 9.06 9.30 -12.15
N ASN A 50 9.88 9.80 -13.07
CA ASN A 50 10.39 11.15 -13.00
C ASN A 50 9.36 12.16 -13.58
N LYS A 51 9.65 13.45 -13.47
CA LYS A 51 8.75 14.51 -13.98
C LYS A 51 8.56 14.46 -15.52
N SER A 52 9.46 13.81 -16.25
CA SER A 52 9.35 13.62 -17.70
C SER A 52 8.50 12.40 -18.07
N GLY A 53 8.12 11.58 -17.08
CA GLY A 53 7.36 10.34 -17.26
C GLY A 53 8.23 9.11 -17.56
N ASP A 54 9.57 9.22 -17.41
CA ASP A 54 10.46 8.06 -17.53
C ASP A 54 10.31 7.18 -16.29
N ILE A 55 10.31 5.86 -16.50
CA ILE A 55 10.10 4.85 -15.46
C ILE A 55 11.41 4.15 -15.12
N TYR A 56 11.71 4.08 -13.85
CA TYR A 56 12.86 3.39 -13.30
C TYR A 56 12.42 2.28 -12.36
N ILE A 57 12.84 1.05 -12.63
CA ILE A 57 12.64 -0.09 -11.74
C ILE A 57 13.65 0.00 -10.59
N ILE A 58 13.18 -0.01 -9.36
CA ILE A 58 14.01 0.07 -8.15
C ILE A 58 14.21 -1.32 -7.55
N ASP A 59 13.12 -2.10 -7.44
CA ASP A 59 13.15 -3.45 -6.90
C ASP A 59 12.15 -4.36 -7.60
N VAL A 60 12.48 -5.65 -7.67
CA VAL A 60 11.62 -6.70 -8.25
C VAL A 60 11.60 -7.90 -7.33
N GLY A 61 10.52 -8.09 -6.62
CA GLY A 61 10.28 -9.25 -5.77
C GLY A 61 9.29 -10.22 -6.40
N PRO A 62 9.66 -11.50 -6.69
CA PRO A 62 8.73 -12.49 -7.23
C PRO A 62 7.81 -13.06 -6.13
N ARG A 63 7.06 -12.20 -5.49
CA ARG A 63 6.14 -12.46 -4.37
C ARG A 63 5.11 -11.34 -4.27
N ASN A 64 4.09 -11.53 -3.46
CA ASN A 64 3.21 -10.44 -3.05
C ASN A 64 3.98 -9.34 -2.29
N GLY A 65 3.49 -8.12 -2.37
CA GLY A 65 3.98 -7.01 -1.58
C GLY A 65 3.88 -7.29 -0.06
N GLY A 66 4.75 -6.67 0.71
CA GLY A 66 4.72 -6.68 2.16
C GLY A 66 3.65 -5.73 2.74
N ASN A 67 3.74 -5.47 4.04
CA ASN A 67 2.96 -4.44 4.73
C ASN A 67 1.44 -4.49 4.51
N TYR A 68 0.85 -5.69 4.47
CA TYR A 68 -0.59 -5.85 4.29
C TYR A 68 -1.11 -5.50 2.87
N LEU A 69 -0.23 -5.28 1.88
CA LEU A 69 -0.62 -4.95 0.50
C LEU A 69 -1.57 -5.96 -0.14
N PRO A 70 -1.41 -7.29 0.01
CA PRO A 70 -2.37 -8.24 -0.54
C PRO A 70 -3.79 -8.02 -0.03
N ARG A 71 -3.94 -7.72 1.28
CA ARG A 71 -5.24 -7.42 1.89
C ARG A 71 -5.83 -6.12 1.35
N PHE A 72 -4.98 -5.10 1.19
CA PHE A 72 -5.36 -3.82 0.58
C PHE A 72 -5.94 -4.02 -0.82
N PHE A 73 -5.23 -4.73 -1.70
CA PHE A 73 -5.71 -5.01 -3.04
C PHE A 73 -6.92 -5.93 -3.08
N SER A 74 -7.08 -6.84 -2.11
CA SER A 74 -8.28 -7.66 -2.01
C SER A 74 -9.54 -6.83 -1.72
N TYR A 75 -9.44 -5.74 -0.95
CA TYR A 75 -10.56 -4.81 -0.76
C TYR A 75 -10.89 -4.02 -2.02
N ILE A 76 -9.88 -3.63 -2.80
CA ILE A 76 -10.04 -2.85 -4.04
C ILE A 76 -10.68 -3.70 -5.14
N SER A 77 -10.18 -4.91 -5.34
CA SER A 77 -10.63 -5.80 -6.42
C SER A 77 -11.85 -6.65 -6.06
N GLY A 78 -12.11 -6.87 -4.76
CA GLY A 78 -13.11 -7.83 -4.29
C GLY A 78 -12.65 -9.29 -4.33
N ASP A 79 -11.42 -9.58 -4.78
CA ASP A 79 -10.84 -10.92 -4.88
C ASP A 79 -9.76 -11.15 -3.83
N ASP A 80 -9.61 -12.39 -3.34
CA ASP A 80 -8.53 -12.75 -2.42
C ASP A 80 -7.21 -12.97 -3.18
N ILE A 81 -6.33 -11.96 -3.09
CA ILE A 81 -5.01 -11.98 -3.75
C ILE A 81 -4.11 -13.09 -3.19
N VAL A 82 -4.22 -13.42 -1.92
CA VAL A 82 -3.43 -14.48 -1.28
C VAL A 82 -3.90 -15.84 -1.80
N GLU A 83 -5.21 -16.08 -1.82
CA GLU A 83 -5.80 -17.29 -2.40
C GLU A 83 -5.40 -17.45 -3.87
N ALA A 84 -5.51 -16.40 -4.68
CA ALA A 84 -5.10 -16.41 -6.08
C ALA A 84 -3.62 -16.83 -6.24
N THR A 85 -2.74 -16.29 -5.40
CA THR A 85 -1.31 -16.64 -5.41
C THR A 85 -1.08 -18.12 -5.07
N LEU A 86 -1.78 -18.64 -4.06
CA LEU A 86 -1.67 -20.06 -3.66
C LEU A 86 -2.18 -20.99 -4.77
N ARG A 87 -3.30 -20.67 -5.40
CA ARG A 87 -3.84 -21.43 -6.54
C ARG A 87 -2.83 -21.49 -7.68
N ILE A 88 -2.27 -20.36 -8.07
CA ILE A 88 -1.22 -20.29 -9.10
C ILE A 88 -0.02 -21.16 -8.73
N ALA A 89 0.42 -21.11 -7.47
CA ALA A 89 1.59 -21.88 -7.01
C ALA A 89 1.38 -23.40 -7.06
N VAL A 90 0.15 -23.89 -6.95
CA VAL A 90 -0.19 -25.32 -7.11
C VAL A 90 -0.62 -25.69 -8.53
N GLY A 91 -0.50 -24.77 -9.48
CA GLY A 91 -0.83 -25.01 -10.89
C GLY A 91 -2.32 -24.92 -11.22
N ASP A 92 -3.15 -24.36 -10.34
CA ASP A 92 -4.57 -24.12 -10.59
C ASP A 92 -4.74 -22.81 -11.40
N PRO A 93 -5.14 -22.88 -12.69
CA PRO A 93 -5.29 -21.69 -13.53
C PRO A 93 -6.42 -20.75 -13.07
N SER A 94 -7.31 -21.19 -12.20
CA SER A 94 -8.37 -20.34 -11.64
C SER A 94 -7.83 -19.22 -10.75
N GLY A 95 -6.56 -19.27 -10.35
CA GLY A 95 -5.85 -18.16 -9.70
C GLY A 95 -5.51 -17.00 -10.63
N LEU A 96 -5.53 -17.22 -11.96
CA LEU A 96 -5.28 -16.16 -12.95
C LEU A 96 -6.58 -15.39 -13.17
N LYS A 97 -6.65 -14.20 -12.60
CA LYS A 97 -7.81 -13.31 -12.70
C LYS A 97 -7.39 -11.95 -13.22
N HIS A 98 -8.33 -11.28 -13.89
CA HIS A 98 -8.22 -9.85 -14.14
C HIS A 98 -8.75 -9.11 -12.90
N PHE A 99 -7.85 -8.40 -12.23
CA PHE A 99 -8.23 -7.58 -11.09
C PHE A 99 -8.64 -6.20 -11.60
N GLU A 100 -9.91 -5.90 -11.50
CA GLU A 100 -10.45 -4.58 -11.81
C GLU A 100 -10.80 -3.87 -10.50
N GLN A 101 -10.63 -2.56 -10.47
CA GLN A 101 -11.09 -1.78 -9.34
C GLN A 101 -12.62 -1.87 -9.26
N SER A 102 -13.13 -2.41 -8.16
CA SER A 102 -14.57 -2.63 -7.98
C SER A 102 -15.30 -1.47 -7.30
N LYS A 103 -14.57 -0.49 -6.79
CA LYS A 103 -15.11 0.62 -5.98
C LYS A 103 -14.49 1.96 -6.37
N ASP A 104 -15.32 3.00 -6.41
CA ASP A 104 -14.90 4.36 -6.71
C ASP A 104 -14.07 5.01 -5.58
N GLY A 105 -13.45 6.15 -5.89
CA GLY A 105 -12.70 6.96 -4.95
C GLY A 105 -11.28 6.47 -4.70
N LEU A 106 -10.67 6.98 -3.63
CA LEU A 106 -9.31 6.64 -3.25
C LEU A 106 -9.29 5.62 -2.11
N TRP A 107 -8.51 4.58 -2.30
CA TRP A 107 -8.14 3.62 -1.29
C TRP A 107 -6.76 3.95 -0.75
N VAL A 108 -6.60 3.89 0.57
CA VAL A 108 -5.34 4.21 1.24
C VAL A 108 -4.96 3.09 2.17
N GLN A 109 -3.72 2.68 2.08
CA GLN A 109 -3.04 1.94 3.13
C GLN A 109 -2.12 2.91 3.86
N PHE A 110 -2.44 3.21 5.11
CA PHE A 110 -1.74 4.19 5.94
C PHE A 110 -0.94 3.49 7.03
N MET A 111 0.36 3.76 7.06
CA MET A 111 1.29 3.17 8.03
C MET A 111 1.39 4.04 9.29
N HIS A 112 1.32 3.43 10.46
CA HIS A 112 1.41 4.12 11.75
C HIS A 112 2.77 3.93 12.38
N TYR A 113 3.39 5.04 12.78
CA TYR A 113 4.71 5.09 13.39
C TYR A 113 4.71 6.01 14.60
N ALA A 114 5.52 5.67 15.62
CA ALA A 114 5.83 6.58 16.72
C ALA A 114 6.78 7.68 16.23
N GLN A 115 6.60 8.89 16.74
CA GLN A 115 7.53 10.00 16.55
C GLN A 115 8.47 10.16 17.76
N THR A 116 8.08 9.60 18.90
CA THR A 116 8.83 9.62 20.16
C THR A 116 8.81 8.23 20.78
N SER A 117 9.83 7.90 21.55
CA SER A 117 9.87 6.69 22.37
C SER A 117 8.84 6.76 23.51
N GLY A 118 8.21 5.64 23.86
CA GLY A 118 7.24 5.57 24.95
C GLY A 118 6.29 4.38 24.86
N ILE A 119 5.23 4.41 25.65
CA ILE A 119 4.23 3.36 25.70
C ILE A 119 3.08 3.68 24.76
N PHE A 120 2.78 2.75 23.83
CA PHE A 120 1.66 2.89 22.90
C PHE A 120 0.32 2.60 23.55
N ASN A 121 -0.57 3.60 23.57
CA ASN A 121 -1.89 3.54 24.21
C ASN A 121 -3.06 3.76 23.21
N GLY A 122 -2.89 3.32 21.97
CA GLY A 122 -3.92 3.46 20.93
C GLY A 122 -3.72 4.71 20.07
N PHE A 123 -4.80 5.14 19.42
CA PHE A 123 -4.78 6.26 18.48
C PHE A 123 -5.77 7.36 18.85
N GLU A 124 -5.47 8.55 18.40
CA GLU A 124 -6.44 9.64 18.25
C GLU A 124 -6.79 9.79 16.78
N PHE A 125 -8.09 9.90 16.45
CA PHE A 125 -8.53 10.09 15.08
C PHE A 125 -9.49 11.25 14.93
N THR A 126 -9.52 11.81 13.73
CA THR A 126 -10.56 12.75 13.31
C THR A 126 -11.81 12.01 12.85
N LYS A 127 -12.96 12.71 12.79
CA LYS A 127 -14.19 12.16 12.20
C LYS A 127 -14.04 11.75 10.74
N GLU A 128 -13.18 12.45 9.99
CA GLU A 128 -12.89 12.11 8.60
C GLU A 128 -12.20 10.75 8.50
N TYR A 129 -11.23 10.47 9.39
CA TYR A 129 -10.60 9.16 9.47
C TYR A 129 -11.60 8.07 9.84
N GLU A 130 -12.42 8.30 10.87
CA GLU A 130 -13.44 7.34 11.31
C GLU A 130 -14.42 7.00 10.18
N GLY A 131 -14.84 8.00 9.39
CA GLY A 131 -15.73 7.81 8.26
C GLY A 131 -15.11 7.03 7.08
N ALA A 132 -13.80 7.09 6.94
CA ALA A 132 -13.06 6.40 5.89
C ALA A 132 -12.51 5.03 6.33
N HIS A 133 -12.53 4.72 7.64
CA HIS A 133 -11.88 3.55 8.20
C HIS A 133 -12.55 2.24 7.75
N VAL A 134 -11.74 1.31 7.26
CA VAL A 134 -12.15 -0.03 6.84
C VAL A 134 -11.62 -1.08 7.80
N GLU A 135 -10.30 -1.10 8.04
CA GLU A 135 -9.62 -2.09 8.87
C GLU A 135 -8.33 -1.51 9.45
N THR A 136 -7.95 -1.93 10.66
CA THR A 136 -6.62 -1.67 11.21
C THR A 136 -5.99 -2.97 11.68
N HIS A 137 -4.76 -3.22 11.26
CA HIS A 137 -3.94 -4.32 11.73
C HIS A 137 -2.78 -3.77 12.56
N LEU A 138 -2.69 -4.19 13.82
CA LEU A 138 -1.63 -3.77 14.74
C LEU A 138 -0.47 -4.77 14.69
N TYR A 139 0.75 -4.26 14.61
CA TYR A 139 2.00 -5.02 14.78
C TYR A 139 2.51 -4.92 16.21
N LYS A 140 2.11 -3.88 16.94
CA LYS A 140 2.45 -3.65 18.34
C LYS A 140 1.18 -3.70 19.18
N GLU A 141 1.25 -4.37 20.32
CA GLU A 141 0.12 -4.44 21.27
C GLU A 141 -0.02 -3.14 22.06
N LEU A 142 -1.25 -2.86 22.53
CA LEU A 142 -1.47 -1.76 23.47
C LEU A 142 -0.67 -2.02 24.76
N GLY A 143 -0.03 -0.98 25.28
CA GLY A 143 0.84 -1.06 26.44
C GLY A 143 2.29 -1.46 26.11
N SER A 144 2.62 -1.81 24.87
CA SER A 144 4.01 -2.09 24.49
C SER A 144 4.83 -0.83 24.32
N HIS A 145 6.12 -0.94 24.58
CA HIS A 145 7.08 0.11 24.30
C HIS A 145 7.34 0.22 22.79
N VAL A 146 7.34 1.42 22.27
CA VAL A 146 7.62 1.75 20.86
C VAL A 146 8.73 2.79 20.76
N GLU A 147 9.47 2.73 19.67
CA GLU A 147 10.54 3.65 19.35
C GLU A 147 10.19 4.48 18.10
N PRO A 148 10.83 5.64 17.92
CA PRO A 148 10.74 6.39 16.68
C PRO A 148 11.15 5.55 15.48
N LEU A 149 10.58 5.88 14.31
CA LEU A 149 10.84 5.15 13.08
C LEU A 149 12.32 5.23 12.65
N GLU A 150 13.00 4.09 12.62
CA GLU A 150 14.28 3.88 11.96
C GLU A 150 14.13 2.93 10.77
N SER A 151 13.29 1.92 10.90
CA SER A 151 13.04 0.90 9.90
C SER A 151 11.54 0.52 9.81
N ILE A 152 11.18 -0.26 8.80
CA ILE A 152 9.80 -0.74 8.64
C ILE A 152 9.31 -1.59 9.82
N SER A 153 10.22 -2.25 10.55
CA SER A 153 9.89 -3.07 11.72
C SER A 153 9.44 -2.25 12.94
N ASP A 154 9.68 -0.94 12.93
CA ASP A 154 9.25 -0.03 13.99
C ASP A 154 7.81 0.45 13.80
N SER A 155 7.15 0.00 12.73
CA SER A 155 5.74 0.32 12.51
C SER A 155 4.87 -0.23 13.64
N ILE A 156 3.91 0.61 14.08
CA ILE A 156 2.90 0.25 15.09
C ILE A 156 1.82 -0.62 14.46
N GLY A 157 1.48 -0.33 13.22
CA GLY A 157 0.45 -1.02 12.48
C GLY A 157 0.13 -0.34 11.16
N VAL A 158 -0.91 -0.81 10.52
CA VAL A 158 -1.41 -0.31 9.24
C VAL A 158 -2.92 -0.19 9.27
N SER A 159 -3.45 0.89 8.69
CA SER A 159 -4.89 1.05 8.48
C SER A 159 -5.22 1.07 7.00
N LEU A 160 -6.33 0.45 6.65
CA LEU A 160 -6.96 0.52 5.34
C LEU A 160 -8.11 1.51 5.41
N LEU A 161 -8.10 2.49 4.51
CA LEU A 161 -9.08 3.57 4.47
C LEU A 161 -9.67 3.64 3.06
N HIS A 162 -10.94 4.06 2.97
CA HIS A 162 -11.63 4.29 1.71
C HIS A 162 -12.31 5.65 1.70
N PHE A 163 -11.99 6.48 0.71
CA PHE A 163 -12.52 7.82 0.51
C PHE A 163 -13.31 7.87 -0.80
N PRO A 164 -14.62 7.55 -0.79
CA PRO A 164 -15.40 7.37 -2.03
C PRO A 164 -15.53 8.63 -2.88
N SER A 165 -15.46 9.81 -2.27
CA SER A 165 -15.65 11.10 -2.94
C SER A 165 -14.34 11.86 -3.15
N GLU A 166 -13.19 11.27 -2.81
CA GLU A 166 -11.89 11.91 -2.95
C GLU A 166 -11.26 11.54 -4.29
N SER A 167 -10.62 12.50 -4.94
CA SER A 167 -10.00 12.33 -6.25
C SER A 167 -8.57 12.89 -6.35
N ASP A 168 -8.05 13.53 -5.28
CA ASP A 168 -6.69 14.08 -5.24
C ASP A 168 -5.78 13.30 -4.28
N PRO A 169 -4.97 12.34 -4.78
CA PRO A 169 -4.06 11.56 -3.95
C PRO A 169 -3.02 12.41 -3.24
N GLY A 170 -2.58 13.52 -3.88
CA GLY A 170 -1.57 14.40 -3.31
C GLY A 170 -2.09 15.18 -2.10
N ALA A 171 -3.26 15.80 -2.24
CA ALA A 171 -3.92 16.50 -1.14
C ALA A 171 -4.27 15.54 0.00
N LEU A 172 -4.76 14.34 -0.32
CA LEU A 172 -5.07 13.31 0.67
C LEU A 172 -3.82 12.89 1.44
N SER A 173 -2.72 12.55 0.75
CA SER A 173 -1.48 12.08 1.40
C SER A 173 -0.90 13.13 2.36
N ALA A 174 -1.05 14.42 2.05
CA ALA A 174 -0.54 15.50 2.88
C ALA A 174 -1.29 15.66 4.21
N ARG A 175 -2.60 15.32 4.25
CA ARG A 175 -3.42 15.47 5.48
C ARG A 175 -3.54 14.20 6.32
N LEU A 176 -3.26 13.00 5.76
CA LEU A 176 -3.33 11.73 6.49
C LEU A 176 -2.64 11.73 7.86
N PRO A 177 -1.39 12.25 8.02
CA PRO A 177 -0.71 12.26 9.32
C PRO A 177 -1.41 13.08 10.41
N ALA A 178 -2.25 14.04 10.01
CA ALA A 178 -3.05 14.83 10.94
C ALA A 178 -4.37 14.16 11.32
N MET A 179 -4.83 13.19 10.52
CA MET A 179 -6.12 12.52 10.71
C MET A 179 -6.06 11.39 11.74
N CYS A 180 -4.89 10.77 11.92
CA CYS A 180 -4.68 9.70 12.89
C CYS A 180 -3.27 9.82 13.50
N ARG A 181 -3.20 9.83 14.83
CA ARG A 181 -1.95 9.93 15.57
C ARG A 181 -1.88 8.85 16.66
N PRO A 182 -0.76 8.14 16.81
CA PRO A 182 -0.57 7.25 17.95
C PRO A 182 -0.44 8.05 19.25
N LYS A 183 -1.08 7.54 20.33
CA LYS A 183 -0.93 8.04 21.70
C LYS A 183 0.26 7.37 22.33
N ILE A 184 1.31 8.14 22.56
CA ILE A 184 2.55 7.69 23.20
C ILE A 184 2.72 8.44 24.51
N HIS A 185 2.96 7.71 25.60
CA HIS A 185 3.15 8.24 26.96
C HIS A 185 4.46 7.76 27.57
#